data_3d3cc25fc7a65ec22ad3f0214cf02dd5
#
_entry.id   3d3cc25fc7a65ec22ad3f0214cf02dd5
#
_cell.length_a   1.000
_cell.length_b   1.000
_cell.length_c   1.000
_cell.angle_alpha   90.00
_cell.angle_beta   90.00
_cell.angle_gamma   90.00
#
_symmetry.space_group_name_H-M   'P 1'
#
loop_
_entity.id
_entity.type
_entity.pdbx_description
1 polymer ?
#
loop_
_entity_poly.entity_id
_entity_poly.type
_entity_poly.pdbx_seq_one_letter_code
_entity_poly.pdbx_strand_id
1 'polypeptide(L)'
;MSGRGKGGYEYGSGGYNRGNRGGYNGGNGGGGDMGFHMGGITCTKMVKLIIIANIVVFLAQYASDGVQLALHLDVSNVMRGQVWRLLTCAFCHDTGKLFHILFNLLMLFWFGRELEKKYGSREFLYFYVFAALVASLAFVGLKLATNTSGNMIGASGAVMGVMMLYALWYPRQKIYLFLVIPVEIRWVVLAYVVMESLPILGALSGNPSTDGIAHAAHLGGLAFGFLYVKFGLRLEKHIGTLGFIHNDNEKKLRAEEKAAGPKTGEVDAILDKVASSGIHSLTAKEKKILDAASRKKRQS
;
A
#
# COMPACT_ATOMS: atom_id res chain seq x y z
N MET A 1 55.76 6.70 -44.10
CA MET A 1 55.43 7.73 -43.10
C MET A 1 54.05 7.44 -42.53
N SER A 2 54.03 7.33 -41.23
CA SER A 2 52.89 7.45 -40.34
C SER A 2 51.75 6.41 -40.44
N GLY A 3 51.79 5.45 -39.53
CA GLY A 3 50.73 4.58 -39.15
C GLY A 3 49.72 5.24 -38.18
N ARG A 4 48.51 4.71 -38.16
CA ARG A 4 47.58 4.85 -37.00
C ARG A 4 47.00 3.52 -36.68
N GLY A 5 47.29 3.09 -35.45
CA GLY A 5 46.80 1.87 -34.86
C GLY A 5 45.28 1.94 -34.58
N LYS A 6 44.62 0.80 -34.77
CA LYS A 6 43.28 0.53 -34.32
C LYS A 6 43.37 -0.21 -32.98
N GLY A 7 42.92 0.40 -31.91
CA GLY A 7 42.75 -0.25 -30.62
C GLY A 7 41.53 -1.18 -30.63
N GLY A 8 41.81 -2.49 -30.51
CA GLY A 8 40.78 -3.49 -30.28
C GLY A 8 40.47 -3.57 -28.78
N TYR A 9 39.19 -3.60 -28.42
CA TYR A 9 38.74 -3.92 -27.06
C TYR A 9 38.59 -5.44 -26.93
N GLU A 10 39.51 -6.07 -26.18
CA GLU A 10 39.38 -7.47 -25.77
C GLU A 10 38.30 -7.64 -24.71
N TYR A 11 37.35 -8.55 -25.00
CA TYR A 11 36.40 -9.08 -24.02
C TYR A 11 37.13 -10.14 -23.17
N GLY A 12 37.42 -9.82 -21.90
CA GLY A 12 37.92 -10.75 -20.93
C GLY A 12 36.86 -11.74 -20.49
N SER A 13 37.03 -13.01 -20.78
CA SER A 13 36.29 -14.14 -20.25
C SER A 13 36.69 -14.40 -18.80
N GLY A 14 35.88 -13.92 -17.82
CA GLY A 14 36.06 -14.21 -16.40
C GLY A 14 35.32 -15.49 -16.01
N GLY A 15 36.10 -16.49 -15.54
CA GLY A 15 35.67 -17.82 -15.17
C GLY A 15 34.72 -17.87 -14.00
N TYR A 16 33.78 -18.81 -14.08
CA TYR A 16 32.88 -19.19 -13.01
C TYR A 16 33.63 -19.90 -11.89
N ASN A 17 33.74 -19.27 -10.73
CA ASN A 17 34.24 -19.94 -9.54
C ASN A 17 33.09 -20.52 -8.73
N ARG A 18 32.99 -21.88 -8.71
CA ARG A 18 32.10 -22.65 -7.85
C ARG A 18 32.67 -22.68 -6.44
N GLY A 19 31.86 -22.28 -5.46
CA GLY A 19 32.09 -22.73 -4.07
C GLY A 19 31.85 -21.66 -3.03
N ASN A 20 30.66 -21.59 -2.47
CA ASN A 20 30.51 -21.63 -1.02
C ASN A 20 29.03 -21.89 -0.62
N ARG A 21 28.79 -23.08 -0.03
CA ARG A 21 27.56 -23.40 0.67
C ARG A 21 27.61 -22.74 2.05
N GLY A 22 26.99 -21.59 2.20
CA GLY A 22 26.71 -20.97 3.48
C GLY A 22 25.29 -21.27 3.88
N GLY A 23 25.10 -22.11 4.91
CA GLY A 23 23.80 -22.46 5.48
C GLY A 23 23.13 -21.20 6.10
N TYR A 24 21.93 -20.87 5.63
CA TYR A 24 21.06 -19.91 6.31
C TYR A 24 20.38 -20.60 7.48
N ASN A 25 20.83 -20.24 8.67
CA ASN A 25 20.23 -20.63 9.94
C ASN A 25 18.93 -19.83 10.11
N GLY A 26 17.78 -20.52 10.11
CA GLY A 26 16.44 -19.93 10.24
C GLY A 26 16.23 -19.36 11.63
N GLY A 27 16.21 -18.03 11.75
CA GLY A 27 15.71 -17.31 12.91
C GLY A 27 14.18 -17.36 12.93
N ASN A 28 13.63 -18.14 13.85
CA ASN A 28 12.20 -18.30 14.15
C ASN A 28 11.65 -17.02 14.78
N GLY A 29 11.01 -16.15 13.98
CA GLY A 29 10.24 -14.99 14.43
C GLY A 29 8.75 -15.26 14.24
N GLY A 30 8.10 -15.82 15.25
CA GLY A 30 6.68 -16.14 15.26
C GLY A 30 5.80 -14.88 15.15
N GLY A 31 5.23 -14.67 13.98
CA GLY A 31 4.05 -13.86 13.73
C GLY A 31 3.17 -14.67 12.80
N GLY A 32 2.10 -15.26 13.35
CA GLY A 32 1.17 -16.11 12.62
C GLY A 32 0.54 -15.38 11.45
N ASP A 33 1.09 -15.58 10.26
CA ASP A 33 0.53 -15.12 9.01
C ASP A 33 -0.54 -16.13 8.59
N MET A 34 -1.83 -15.79 8.83
CA MET A 34 -2.94 -16.57 8.27
C MET A 34 -2.96 -16.37 6.75
N GLY A 35 -2.01 -17.02 6.07
CA GLY A 35 -1.93 -17.05 4.62
C GLY A 35 -3.07 -17.88 4.04
N PHE A 36 -3.96 -17.25 3.31
CA PHE A 36 -4.91 -17.96 2.45
C PHE A 36 -4.12 -18.55 1.26
N HIS A 37 -3.89 -19.87 1.27
CA HIS A 37 -3.19 -20.58 0.21
C HIS A 37 -4.17 -21.11 -0.83
N MET A 38 -4.23 -20.49 -2.00
CA MET A 38 -4.76 -21.11 -3.21
C MET A 38 -3.59 -21.60 -4.07
N GLY A 39 -3.29 -22.89 -4.03
CA GLY A 39 -2.36 -23.52 -4.97
C GLY A 39 -0.97 -22.88 -5.10
N GLY A 40 -0.28 -22.55 -3.99
CA GLY A 40 1.06 -21.94 -4.01
C GLY A 40 1.11 -20.44 -4.31
N ILE A 41 -0.03 -19.79 -4.54
CA ILE A 41 -0.13 -18.35 -4.79
C ILE A 41 -0.53 -17.64 -3.47
N THR A 42 0.41 -17.02 -2.80
CA THR A 42 0.15 -16.28 -1.56
C THR A 42 -0.32 -14.85 -1.84
N CYS A 43 -1.42 -14.44 -1.20
CA CYS A 43 -1.86 -13.04 -1.20
C CYS A 43 -1.03 -12.25 -0.20
N THR A 44 -0.48 -11.12 -0.61
CA THR A 44 0.29 -10.23 0.26
C THR A 44 -0.62 -9.46 1.23
N LYS A 45 -0.04 -8.93 2.31
CA LYS A 45 -0.79 -8.39 3.46
C LYS A 45 -1.75 -7.26 3.08
N MET A 46 -1.27 -6.21 2.39
CA MET A 46 -2.10 -5.03 2.09
C MET A 46 -3.07 -5.31 0.94
N VAL A 47 -2.66 -6.05 -0.09
CA VAL A 47 -3.58 -6.50 -1.13
C VAL A 47 -4.75 -7.28 -0.52
N LYS A 48 -4.48 -8.22 0.40
CA LYS A 48 -5.52 -8.96 1.11
C LYS A 48 -6.45 -8.05 1.90
N LEU A 49 -5.91 -7.09 2.67
CA LEU A 49 -6.71 -6.16 3.45
C LEU A 49 -7.59 -5.26 2.57
N ILE A 50 -7.06 -4.75 1.46
CA ILE A 50 -7.82 -3.93 0.52
C ILE A 50 -8.93 -4.75 -0.14
N ILE A 51 -8.65 -6.00 -0.53
CA ILE A 51 -9.67 -6.92 -1.08
C ILE A 51 -10.78 -7.15 -0.05
N ILE A 52 -10.44 -7.49 1.19
CA ILE A 52 -11.41 -7.70 2.26
C ILE A 52 -12.24 -6.45 2.50
N ALA A 53 -11.62 -5.27 2.57
CA ALA A 53 -12.33 -4.00 2.76
C ALA A 53 -13.36 -3.76 1.64
N ASN A 54 -12.98 -4.00 0.38
CA ASN A 54 -13.90 -3.88 -0.76
C ASN A 54 -15.07 -4.88 -0.66
N ILE A 55 -14.81 -6.13 -0.31
CA ILE A 55 -15.86 -7.15 -0.13
C ILE A 55 -16.80 -6.77 1.00
N VAL A 56 -16.28 -6.31 2.15
CA VAL A 56 -17.09 -5.89 3.31
C VAL A 56 -18.01 -4.73 2.94
N VAL A 57 -17.45 -3.69 2.27
CA VAL A 57 -18.27 -2.54 1.82
C VAL A 57 -19.31 -2.98 0.79
N PHE A 58 -18.96 -3.85 -0.15
CA PHE A 58 -19.87 -4.37 -1.15
C PHE A 58 -21.05 -5.14 -0.53
N LEU A 59 -20.77 -6.00 0.46
CA LEU A 59 -21.82 -6.70 1.21
C LEU A 59 -22.71 -5.73 2.03
N ALA A 60 -22.08 -4.69 2.62
CA ALA A 60 -22.82 -3.65 3.32
C ALA A 60 -23.73 -2.83 2.38
N GLN A 61 -23.30 -2.59 1.13
CA GLN A 61 -24.14 -1.95 0.09
C GLN A 61 -25.38 -2.81 -0.27
N TYR A 62 -25.23 -4.15 -0.28
CA TYR A 62 -26.39 -5.05 -0.45
C TYR A 62 -27.36 -4.99 0.73
N ALA A 63 -26.85 -4.79 1.94
CA ALA A 63 -27.68 -4.72 3.14
C ALA A 63 -28.42 -3.37 3.29
N SER A 64 -27.87 -2.28 2.73
CA SER A 64 -28.45 -0.94 2.86
C SER A 64 -27.98 0.01 1.75
N ASP A 65 -28.93 0.59 1.02
CA ASP A 65 -28.65 1.67 0.05
C ASP A 65 -28.02 2.90 0.71
N GLY A 66 -28.28 3.11 2.01
CA GLY A 66 -27.67 4.19 2.80
C GLY A 66 -26.14 4.14 2.82
N VAL A 67 -25.57 2.94 2.76
CA VAL A 67 -24.10 2.77 2.70
C VAL A 67 -23.54 3.36 1.40
N GLN A 68 -24.16 3.04 0.27
CA GLN A 68 -23.74 3.61 -1.01
C GLN A 68 -23.92 5.13 -1.02
N LEU A 69 -25.05 5.63 -0.55
CA LEU A 69 -25.34 7.07 -0.48
C LEU A 69 -24.34 7.84 0.42
N ALA A 70 -23.86 7.22 1.48
CA ALA A 70 -22.87 7.84 2.39
C ALA A 70 -21.44 7.84 1.83
N LEU A 71 -21.07 6.82 1.03
CA LEU A 71 -19.67 6.56 0.67
C LEU A 71 -19.32 6.90 -0.78
N HIS A 72 -20.29 6.86 -1.74
CA HIS A 72 -19.98 7.19 -3.14
C HIS A 72 -19.53 8.65 -3.30
N LEU A 73 -18.70 8.91 -4.28
CA LEU A 73 -18.34 10.26 -4.64
C LEU A 73 -19.51 10.92 -5.38
N ASP A 74 -19.99 12.02 -4.85
CA ASP A 74 -20.89 12.97 -5.50
C ASP A 74 -20.23 14.34 -5.49
N VAL A 75 -20.06 14.96 -6.65
CA VAL A 75 -19.32 16.22 -6.79
C VAL A 75 -19.92 17.34 -5.93
N SER A 76 -21.25 17.43 -5.89
CA SER A 76 -21.95 18.48 -5.11
C SER A 76 -21.72 18.30 -3.61
N ASN A 77 -21.71 17.06 -3.12
CA ASN A 77 -21.46 16.77 -1.71
C ASN A 77 -19.99 17.01 -1.33
N VAL A 78 -19.04 16.68 -2.22
CA VAL A 78 -17.62 17.01 -2.02
C VAL A 78 -17.42 18.51 -1.91
N MET A 79 -18.07 19.31 -2.76
CA MET A 79 -18.02 20.79 -2.71
C MET A 79 -18.67 21.36 -1.44
N ARG A 80 -19.57 20.62 -0.80
CA ARG A 80 -20.15 20.96 0.52
C ARG A 80 -19.29 20.50 1.71
N GLY A 81 -18.05 20.02 1.46
CA GLY A 81 -17.10 19.62 2.50
C GLY A 81 -17.09 18.14 2.84
N GLN A 82 -17.83 17.26 2.14
CA GLN A 82 -17.83 15.81 2.38
C GLN A 82 -16.61 15.16 1.71
N VAL A 83 -15.40 15.60 2.10
CA VAL A 83 -14.12 15.22 1.46
C VAL A 83 -13.74 13.75 1.61
N TRP A 84 -14.28 13.04 2.61
CA TRP A 84 -14.06 11.59 2.76
C TRP A 84 -14.50 10.80 1.54
N ARG A 85 -15.48 11.29 0.79
CA ARG A 85 -15.98 10.68 -0.44
C ARG A 85 -14.93 10.53 -1.54
N LEU A 86 -13.88 11.37 -1.52
CA LEU A 86 -12.73 11.25 -2.42
C LEU A 86 -11.98 9.93 -2.24
N LEU A 87 -12.05 9.32 -1.06
CA LEU A 87 -11.39 8.06 -0.78
C LEU A 87 -12.39 6.91 -0.65
N THR A 88 -13.52 7.13 0.02
CA THR A 88 -14.47 6.05 0.32
C THR A 88 -15.15 5.47 -0.92
N CYS A 89 -15.32 6.28 -1.98
CA CYS A 89 -15.87 5.82 -3.25
C CYS A 89 -15.06 4.68 -3.89
N ALA A 90 -13.76 4.61 -3.61
CA ALA A 90 -12.88 3.55 -4.11
C ALA A 90 -13.17 2.17 -3.50
N PHE A 91 -14.03 2.08 -2.50
CA PHE A 91 -14.47 0.83 -1.89
C PHE A 91 -15.91 0.46 -2.27
N CYS A 92 -16.67 1.38 -2.86
CA CYS A 92 -18.00 1.14 -3.35
C CYS A 92 -18.00 0.50 -4.74
N HIS A 93 -18.94 -0.40 -5.01
CA HIS A 93 -19.09 -1.02 -6.33
C HIS A 93 -20.56 -1.09 -6.71
N ASP A 94 -20.82 -1.23 -8.02
CA ASP A 94 -22.16 -1.42 -8.55
C ASP A 94 -22.68 -2.80 -8.16
N THR A 95 -23.70 -2.83 -7.28
CA THR A 95 -24.30 -4.08 -6.79
C THR A 95 -25.08 -4.84 -7.87
N GLY A 96 -25.49 -4.17 -8.95
CA GLY A 96 -26.10 -4.79 -10.12
C GLY A 96 -25.09 -5.41 -11.10
N LYS A 97 -23.80 -5.10 -10.95
CA LYS A 97 -22.74 -5.54 -11.87
C LYS A 97 -21.63 -6.27 -11.13
N LEU A 98 -21.82 -7.54 -10.79
CA LEU A 98 -20.83 -8.34 -10.07
C LEU A 98 -19.44 -8.36 -10.74
N PHE A 99 -19.40 -8.32 -12.08
CA PHE A 99 -18.12 -8.25 -12.81
C PHE A 99 -17.33 -6.96 -12.52
N HIS A 100 -17.98 -5.88 -12.12
CA HIS A 100 -17.29 -4.63 -11.78
C HIS A 100 -16.37 -4.82 -10.57
N ILE A 101 -16.84 -5.37 -9.47
CA ILE A 101 -15.99 -5.67 -8.31
C ILE A 101 -15.01 -6.80 -8.62
N LEU A 102 -15.48 -7.88 -9.27
CA LEU A 102 -14.63 -9.05 -9.56
C LEU A 102 -13.38 -8.67 -10.36
N PHE A 103 -13.52 -7.87 -11.42
CA PHE A 103 -12.39 -7.42 -12.24
C PHE A 103 -11.42 -6.53 -11.46
N ASN A 104 -11.95 -5.59 -10.66
CA ASN A 104 -11.10 -4.74 -9.83
C ASN A 104 -10.26 -5.55 -8.85
N LEU A 105 -10.89 -6.50 -8.15
CA LEU A 105 -10.18 -7.34 -7.17
C LEU A 105 -9.19 -8.30 -7.82
N LEU A 106 -9.52 -8.83 -9.00
CA LEU A 106 -8.65 -9.73 -9.75
C LEU A 106 -7.38 -9.00 -10.25
N MET A 107 -7.53 -7.80 -10.82
CA MET A 107 -6.40 -6.96 -11.25
C MET A 107 -5.54 -6.52 -10.08
N LEU A 108 -6.18 -6.10 -8.97
CA LEU A 108 -5.49 -5.76 -7.73
C LEU A 108 -4.70 -6.97 -7.19
N PHE A 109 -5.31 -8.16 -7.19
CA PHE A 109 -4.65 -9.38 -6.74
C PHE A 109 -3.42 -9.73 -7.61
N TRP A 110 -3.54 -9.72 -8.92
CA TRP A 110 -2.44 -10.12 -9.80
C TRP A 110 -1.31 -9.10 -9.84
N PHE A 111 -1.61 -7.83 -10.02
CA PHE A 111 -0.58 -6.79 -10.16
C PHE A 111 -0.13 -6.25 -8.80
N GLY A 112 -1.08 -6.07 -7.87
CA GLY A 112 -0.82 -5.46 -6.57
C GLY A 112 0.13 -6.30 -5.72
N ARG A 113 -0.01 -7.62 -5.68
CA ARG A 113 0.87 -8.49 -4.88
C ARG A 113 2.34 -8.43 -5.33
N GLU A 114 2.60 -8.36 -6.64
CA GLU A 114 3.98 -8.27 -7.14
C GLU A 114 4.59 -6.90 -6.81
N LEU A 115 3.78 -5.86 -6.86
CA LEU A 115 4.20 -4.52 -6.46
C LEU A 115 4.35 -4.39 -4.94
N GLU A 116 3.47 -5.00 -4.15
CA GLU A 116 3.63 -5.02 -2.69
C GLU A 116 4.89 -5.77 -2.26
N LYS A 117 5.25 -6.89 -2.91
CA LYS A 117 6.54 -7.57 -2.68
C LYS A 117 7.73 -6.66 -3.01
N LYS A 118 7.63 -5.87 -4.09
CA LYS A 118 8.70 -5.00 -4.57
C LYS A 118 8.90 -3.75 -3.71
N TYR A 119 7.80 -3.12 -3.28
CA TYR A 119 7.81 -1.82 -2.60
C TYR A 119 7.69 -1.93 -1.08
N GLY A 120 7.20 -3.07 -0.58
CA GLY A 120 6.80 -3.25 0.81
C GLY A 120 5.34 -2.84 1.05
N SER A 121 4.75 -3.40 2.11
CA SER A 121 3.31 -3.25 2.40
C SER A 121 2.89 -1.80 2.67
N ARG A 122 3.72 -1.01 3.38
CA ARG A 122 3.39 0.38 3.72
C ARG A 122 3.41 1.27 2.48
N GLU A 123 4.49 1.20 1.69
CA GLU A 123 4.62 1.99 0.48
C GLU A 123 3.51 1.66 -0.52
N PHE A 124 3.17 0.37 -0.68
CA PHE A 124 2.08 -0.06 -1.55
C PHE A 124 0.72 0.48 -1.09
N LEU A 125 0.44 0.48 0.24
CA LEU A 125 -0.79 1.06 0.79
C LEU A 125 -0.87 2.56 0.49
N TYR A 126 0.19 3.31 0.75
CA TYR A 126 0.22 4.75 0.45
C TYR A 126 0.04 5.00 -1.05
N PHE A 127 0.75 4.24 -1.90
CA PHE A 127 0.56 4.34 -3.34
C PHE A 127 -0.91 4.14 -3.73
N TYR A 128 -1.56 3.07 -3.23
CA TYR A 128 -2.96 2.77 -3.55
C TYR A 128 -3.92 3.88 -3.10
N VAL A 129 -3.75 4.38 -1.88
CA VAL A 129 -4.57 5.47 -1.33
C VAL A 129 -4.38 6.76 -2.15
N PHE A 130 -3.15 7.13 -2.46
CA PHE A 130 -2.90 8.33 -3.26
C PHE A 130 -3.37 8.17 -4.71
N ALA A 131 -3.24 6.99 -5.31
CA ALA A 131 -3.82 6.71 -6.62
C ALA A 131 -5.34 6.88 -6.62
N ALA A 132 -6.04 6.39 -5.58
CA ALA A 132 -7.48 6.60 -5.42
C ALA A 132 -7.84 8.08 -5.28
N LEU A 133 -7.10 8.84 -4.47
CA LEU A 133 -7.33 10.28 -4.29
C LEU A 133 -7.10 11.06 -5.58
N VAL A 134 -6.00 10.82 -6.30
CA VAL A 134 -5.71 11.50 -7.58
C VAL A 134 -6.77 11.15 -8.62
N ALA A 135 -7.19 9.90 -8.69
CA ALA A 135 -8.29 9.47 -9.57
C ALA A 135 -9.59 10.24 -9.26
N SER A 136 -9.96 10.33 -7.99
CA SER A 136 -11.16 11.06 -7.56
C SER A 136 -11.06 12.56 -7.85
N LEU A 137 -9.90 13.17 -7.61
CA LEU A 137 -9.66 14.58 -7.94
C LEU A 137 -9.70 14.85 -9.44
N ALA A 138 -9.19 13.93 -10.27
CA ALA A 138 -9.29 14.04 -11.73
C ALA A 138 -10.75 14.00 -12.20
N PHE A 139 -11.57 13.12 -11.61
CA PHE A 139 -13.01 13.07 -11.89
C PHE A 139 -13.71 14.37 -11.50
N VAL A 140 -13.52 14.83 -10.26
CA VAL A 140 -14.09 16.11 -9.79
C VAL A 140 -13.64 17.27 -10.68
N GLY A 141 -12.34 17.32 -11.01
CA GLY A 141 -11.76 18.36 -11.87
C GLY A 141 -12.41 18.41 -13.25
N LEU A 142 -12.62 17.26 -13.91
CA LEU A 142 -13.31 17.20 -15.20
C LEU A 142 -14.76 17.70 -15.06
N LYS A 143 -15.50 17.25 -14.03
CA LYS A 143 -16.89 17.64 -13.82
C LYS A 143 -17.04 19.14 -13.58
N LEU A 144 -16.13 19.74 -12.82
CA LEU A 144 -16.08 21.20 -12.63
C LEU A 144 -15.70 21.93 -13.93
N ALA A 145 -14.70 21.45 -14.67
CA ALA A 145 -14.27 22.07 -15.92
C ALA A 145 -15.37 22.05 -17.02
N THR A 146 -16.20 21.01 -17.02
CA THR A 146 -17.33 20.88 -17.97
C THR A 146 -18.66 21.43 -17.39
N ASN A 147 -18.64 21.97 -16.19
CA ASN A 147 -19.81 22.47 -15.47
C ASN A 147 -20.93 21.43 -15.41
N THR A 148 -20.57 20.15 -15.15
CA THR A 148 -21.49 19.04 -15.02
C THR A 148 -21.43 18.44 -13.62
N SER A 149 -22.53 17.84 -13.18
CA SER A 149 -22.57 17.00 -11.97
C SER A 149 -22.26 15.54 -12.31
N GLY A 150 -22.08 14.71 -11.29
CA GLY A 150 -21.94 13.27 -11.47
C GLY A 150 -21.48 12.55 -10.23
N ASN A 151 -21.70 11.25 -10.27
CA ASN A 151 -21.34 10.32 -9.20
C ASN A 151 -20.26 9.35 -9.68
N MET A 152 -19.43 8.86 -8.75
CA MET A 152 -18.41 7.86 -9.04
C MET A 152 -18.33 6.84 -7.90
N ILE A 153 -18.17 5.59 -8.29
CA ILE A 153 -17.87 4.44 -7.41
C ILE A 153 -16.83 3.55 -8.09
N GLY A 154 -16.08 2.81 -7.31
CA GLY A 154 -15.17 1.76 -7.78
C GLY A 154 -13.71 1.98 -7.45
N ALA A 155 -13.02 0.86 -7.21
CA ALA A 155 -11.58 0.82 -7.01
C ALA A 155 -10.78 1.08 -8.31
N SER A 156 -11.46 1.13 -9.45
CA SER A 156 -10.85 1.08 -10.79
C SER A 156 -9.79 2.18 -11.01
N GLY A 157 -10.02 3.39 -10.53
CA GLY A 157 -9.04 4.47 -10.64
C GLY A 157 -7.70 4.13 -9.97
N ALA A 158 -7.74 3.60 -8.73
CA ALA A 158 -6.54 3.14 -8.03
C ALA A 158 -5.92 1.89 -8.70
N VAL A 159 -6.75 0.96 -9.17
CA VAL A 159 -6.33 -0.26 -9.87
C VAL A 159 -5.64 0.09 -11.20
N MET A 160 -6.12 1.11 -11.93
CA MET A 160 -5.44 1.63 -13.12
C MET A 160 -4.05 2.19 -12.79
N GLY A 161 -3.90 2.87 -11.64
CA GLY A 161 -2.59 3.29 -11.14
C GLY A 161 -1.67 2.11 -10.86
N VAL A 162 -2.19 1.06 -10.20
CA VAL A 162 -1.46 -0.20 -9.94
C VAL A 162 -1.04 -0.88 -11.24
N MET A 163 -1.92 -0.92 -12.24
CA MET A 163 -1.64 -1.52 -13.54
C MET A 163 -0.57 -0.74 -14.32
N MET A 164 -0.63 0.60 -14.31
CA MET A 164 0.41 1.45 -14.89
C MET A 164 1.76 1.22 -14.21
N LEU A 165 1.80 1.24 -12.88
CA LEU A 165 3.01 0.99 -12.11
C LEU A 165 3.62 -0.39 -12.43
N TYR A 166 2.78 -1.42 -12.55
CA TYR A 166 3.20 -2.76 -12.95
C TYR A 166 3.76 -2.79 -14.38
N ALA A 167 3.07 -2.16 -15.32
CA ALA A 167 3.50 -2.11 -16.72
C ALA A 167 4.85 -1.40 -16.93
N LEU A 168 5.14 -0.38 -16.13
CA LEU A 168 6.43 0.31 -16.17
C LEU A 168 7.59 -0.55 -15.64
N TRP A 169 7.33 -1.45 -14.68
CA TRP A 169 8.34 -2.36 -14.15
C TRP A 169 8.50 -3.63 -15.00
N TYR A 170 7.40 -4.12 -15.56
CA TYR A 170 7.35 -5.40 -16.28
C TYR A 170 6.75 -5.25 -17.69
N PRO A 171 7.26 -4.33 -18.55
CA PRO A 171 6.57 -3.90 -19.80
C PRO A 171 6.34 -5.04 -20.78
N ARG A 172 7.19 -6.06 -20.78
CA ARG A 172 7.10 -7.21 -21.69
C ARG A 172 6.38 -8.41 -21.08
N GLN A 173 5.87 -8.28 -19.84
CA GLN A 173 5.09 -9.35 -19.22
C GLN A 173 3.82 -9.56 -20.01
N LYS A 174 3.59 -10.80 -20.43
CA LYS A 174 2.38 -11.19 -21.15
C LYS A 174 1.23 -11.41 -20.18
N ILE A 175 0.10 -10.83 -20.50
CA ILE A 175 -1.18 -11.13 -19.87
C ILE A 175 -2.07 -11.77 -20.94
N TYR A 176 -2.93 -12.71 -20.51
CA TYR A 176 -3.79 -13.44 -21.43
C TYR A 176 -5.16 -12.80 -21.46
N LEU A 177 -5.43 -11.98 -22.49
CA LEU A 177 -6.76 -11.43 -22.73
C LEU A 177 -7.72 -12.57 -23.06
N PHE A 178 -8.88 -12.57 -22.39
CA PHE A 178 -9.87 -13.64 -22.51
C PHE A 178 -9.29 -15.06 -22.28
N LEU A 179 -8.22 -15.14 -21.47
CA LEU A 179 -7.47 -16.37 -21.16
C LEU A 179 -6.78 -17.04 -22.35
N VAL A 180 -6.82 -16.45 -23.53
CA VAL A 180 -6.32 -17.03 -24.79
C VAL A 180 -5.24 -16.20 -25.44
N ILE A 181 -5.43 -14.87 -25.57
CA ILE A 181 -4.58 -14.01 -26.39
C ILE A 181 -3.44 -13.42 -25.53
N PRO A 182 -2.17 -13.84 -25.71
CA PRO A 182 -1.04 -13.30 -24.98
C PRO A 182 -0.66 -11.92 -25.52
N VAL A 183 -0.89 -10.86 -24.71
CA VAL A 183 -0.54 -9.48 -25.06
C VAL A 183 0.41 -8.94 -24.00
N GLU A 184 1.45 -8.21 -24.39
CA GLU A 184 2.35 -7.54 -23.47
C GLU A 184 1.60 -6.40 -22.76
N ILE A 185 1.76 -6.31 -21.42
CA ILE A 185 1.02 -5.37 -20.56
C ILE A 185 1.18 -3.90 -21.03
N ARG A 186 2.34 -3.52 -21.58
CA ARG A 186 2.57 -2.17 -22.12
C ARG A 186 1.57 -1.77 -23.19
N TRP A 187 1.19 -2.70 -24.06
CA TRP A 187 0.21 -2.44 -25.14
C TRP A 187 -1.21 -2.34 -24.59
N VAL A 188 -1.51 -3.14 -23.57
CA VAL A 188 -2.82 -3.07 -22.89
C VAL A 188 -2.97 -1.73 -22.17
N VAL A 189 -1.95 -1.28 -21.44
CA VAL A 189 -1.98 0.03 -20.77
C VAL A 189 -2.05 1.18 -21.78
N LEU A 190 -1.30 1.10 -22.90
CA LEU A 190 -1.37 2.11 -23.95
C LEU A 190 -2.78 2.19 -24.56
N ALA A 191 -3.39 1.04 -24.84
CA ALA A 191 -4.78 0.98 -25.31
C ALA A 191 -5.75 1.62 -24.32
N TYR A 192 -5.62 1.33 -23.01
CA TYR A 192 -6.42 1.99 -21.98
C TYR A 192 -6.21 3.51 -21.96
N VAL A 193 -4.98 4.00 -22.03
CA VAL A 193 -4.71 5.45 -22.08
C VAL A 193 -5.45 6.10 -23.25
N VAL A 194 -5.39 5.49 -24.45
CA VAL A 194 -6.10 6.01 -25.64
C VAL A 194 -7.62 5.95 -25.42
N MET A 195 -8.15 4.79 -25.02
CA MET A 195 -9.59 4.58 -24.84
C MET A 195 -10.19 5.52 -23.79
N GLU A 196 -9.49 5.74 -22.68
CA GLU A 196 -9.95 6.63 -21.61
C GLU A 196 -9.81 8.11 -21.95
N SER A 197 -8.92 8.47 -22.88
CA SER A 197 -8.73 9.86 -23.32
C SER A 197 -9.84 10.34 -24.26
N LEU A 198 -10.38 9.48 -25.13
CA LEU A 198 -11.39 9.86 -26.13
C LEU A 198 -12.68 10.42 -25.50
N PRO A 199 -13.30 9.76 -24.49
CA PRO A 199 -14.49 10.30 -23.82
C PRO A 199 -14.23 11.63 -23.07
N ILE A 200 -13.01 11.82 -22.58
CA ILE A 200 -12.63 13.08 -21.90
C ILE A 200 -12.57 14.23 -22.93
N LEU A 201 -11.95 13.99 -24.07
CA LEU A 201 -11.93 14.96 -25.18
C LEU A 201 -13.35 15.27 -25.65
N GLY A 202 -14.20 14.26 -25.77
CA GLY A 202 -15.63 14.44 -26.05
C GLY A 202 -16.32 15.32 -25.02
N ALA A 203 -16.12 15.07 -23.73
CA ALA A 203 -16.71 15.85 -22.67
C ALA A 203 -16.26 17.33 -22.68
N LEU A 204 -14.98 17.58 -22.95
CA LEU A 204 -14.43 18.93 -23.08
C LEU A 204 -14.96 19.67 -24.33
N SER A 205 -15.36 18.91 -25.35
CA SER A 205 -15.97 19.45 -26.58
C SER A 205 -17.50 19.57 -26.50
N GLY A 206 -18.11 19.36 -25.31
CA GLY A 206 -19.54 19.45 -25.10
C GLY A 206 -20.34 18.17 -25.38
N ASN A 207 -19.67 17.06 -25.71
CA ASN A 207 -20.27 15.74 -25.97
C ASN A 207 -19.83 14.71 -24.91
N PRO A 208 -20.33 14.76 -23.67
CA PRO A 208 -19.95 13.82 -22.63
C PRO A 208 -20.42 12.40 -22.95
N SER A 209 -19.58 11.41 -22.61
CA SER A 209 -19.98 10.00 -22.65
C SER A 209 -21.13 9.70 -21.70
N THR A 210 -22.04 8.82 -22.12
CA THR A 210 -23.20 8.37 -21.35
C THR A 210 -23.06 6.92 -20.86
N ASP A 211 -21.89 6.30 -21.02
CA ASP A 211 -21.65 4.90 -20.65
C ASP A 211 -21.56 4.65 -19.13
N GLY A 212 -21.58 5.71 -18.32
CA GLY A 212 -21.49 5.65 -16.86
C GLY A 212 -20.09 5.32 -16.33
N ILE A 213 -19.06 5.38 -17.18
CA ILE A 213 -17.67 5.11 -16.80
C ILE A 213 -16.99 6.42 -16.37
N ALA A 214 -16.20 6.35 -15.29
CA ALA A 214 -15.46 7.49 -14.77
C ALA A 214 -14.08 7.64 -15.47
N HIS A 215 -14.07 7.90 -16.76
CA HIS A 215 -12.86 7.95 -17.61
C HIS A 215 -11.75 8.83 -17.05
N ALA A 216 -12.09 10.00 -16.52
CA ALA A 216 -11.13 10.91 -15.92
C ALA A 216 -10.47 10.31 -14.67
N ALA A 217 -11.20 9.51 -13.87
CA ALA A 217 -10.62 8.82 -12.73
C ALA A 217 -9.63 7.74 -13.17
N HIS A 218 -9.97 6.98 -14.20
CA HIS A 218 -9.08 5.97 -14.76
C HIS A 218 -7.78 6.60 -15.29
N LEU A 219 -7.90 7.65 -16.09
CA LEU A 219 -6.73 8.37 -16.61
C LEU A 219 -5.93 9.05 -15.49
N GLY A 220 -6.58 9.59 -14.46
CA GLY A 220 -5.94 10.15 -13.27
C GLY A 220 -5.11 9.10 -12.52
N GLY A 221 -5.64 7.90 -12.34
CA GLY A 221 -4.91 6.78 -11.76
C GLY A 221 -3.71 6.35 -12.59
N LEU A 222 -3.89 6.18 -13.91
CA LEU A 222 -2.80 5.87 -14.85
C LEU A 222 -1.71 6.93 -14.80
N ALA A 223 -2.08 8.21 -14.84
CA ALA A 223 -1.15 9.33 -14.77
C ALA A 223 -0.37 9.34 -13.45
N PHE A 224 -1.04 9.10 -12.31
CA PHE A 224 -0.37 8.99 -11.01
C PHE A 224 0.65 7.86 -11.01
N GLY A 225 0.30 6.67 -11.48
CA GLY A 225 1.21 5.52 -11.57
C GLY A 225 2.45 5.83 -12.41
N PHE A 226 2.29 6.53 -13.54
CA PHE A 226 3.38 6.99 -14.39
C PHE A 226 4.28 8.03 -13.68
N LEU A 227 3.69 9.07 -13.10
CA LEU A 227 4.43 10.13 -12.40
C LEU A 227 5.17 9.60 -11.18
N TYR A 228 4.58 8.64 -10.46
CA TYR A 228 5.19 7.99 -9.32
C TYR A 228 6.55 7.35 -9.68
N VAL A 229 6.64 6.65 -10.79
CA VAL A 229 7.90 6.07 -11.26
C VAL A 229 8.82 7.15 -11.84
N LYS A 230 8.30 8.03 -12.68
CA LYS A 230 9.07 9.08 -13.35
C LYS A 230 9.82 9.98 -12.37
N PHE A 231 9.18 10.34 -11.27
CA PHE A 231 9.78 11.19 -10.24
C PHE A 231 10.42 10.41 -9.09
N GLY A 232 10.44 9.08 -9.15
CA GLY A 232 11.03 8.23 -8.11
C GLY A 232 10.39 8.44 -6.73
N LEU A 233 9.08 8.71 -6.70
CA LEU A 233 8.38 9.01 -5.46
C LEU A 233 8.49 7.84 -4.47
N ARG A 234 8.66 8.16 -3.20
CA ARG A 234 8.67 7.25 -2.06
C ARG A 234 7.85 7.86 -0.94
N LEU A 235 6.56 7.52 -0.93
CA LEU A 235 5.57 8.13 -0.03
C LEU A 235 5.84 7.78 1.44
N GLU A 236 6.29 6.55 1.71
CA GLU A 236 6.66 6.11 3.06
C GLU A 236 7.76 6.99 3.65
N LYS A 237 8.76 7.40 2.86
CA LYS A 237 9.83 8.28 3.33
C LYS A 237 9.30 9.66 3.76
N HIS A 238 8.37 10.20 3.00
CA HIS A 238 7.82 11.54 3.26
C HIS A 238 6.80 11.52 4.41
N ILE A 239 5.93 10.51 4.45
CA ILE A 239 4.90 10.35 5.49
C ILE A 239 5.51 9.77 6.76
N GLY A 240 6.46 8.82 6.63
CA GLY A 240 7.18 8.21 7.73
C GLY A 240 8.01 9.23 8.52
N THR A 241 8.54 10.25 7.88
CA THR A 241 9.27 11.34 8.57
C THR A 241 8.35 12.12 9.52
N LEU A 242 7.06 12.29 9.18
CA LEU A 242 6.06 12.87 10.07
C LEU A 242 5.71 11.97 11.25
N GLY A 243 5.76 10.63 11.07
CA GLY A 243 5.57 9.64 12.14
C GLY A 243 6.82 9.36 12.98
N PHE A 244 8.03 9.60 12.43
CA PHE A 244 9.30 9.39 13.13
C PHE A 244 9.49 10.37 14.30
N ILE A 245 9.03 11.61 14.17
CA ILE A 245 9.10 12.63 15.22
C ILE A 245 8.30 12.17 16.46
N HIS A 246 7.20 11.45 16.27
CA HIS A 246 6.40 10.92 17.38
C HIS A 246 7.04 9.66 18.00
N ASN A 247 7.65 8.79 17.19
CA ASN A 247 8.22 7.52 17.65
C ASN A 247 9.59 7.68 18.34
N ASP A 248 10.38 8.68 17.95
CA ASP A 248 11.67 8.96 18.62
C ASP A 248 11.46 9.61 19.99
N ASN A 249 10.42 10.41 20.17
CA ASN A 249 10.05 10.92 21.49
C ASN A 249 9.53 9.81 22.40
N GLU A 250 8.70 8.87 21.91
CA GLU A 250 8.28 7.70 22.70
C GLU A 250 9.46 6.77 23.02
N LYS A 251 10.40 6.57 22.09
CA LYS A 251 11.61 5.78 22.36
C LYS A 251 12.53 6.45 23.37
N LYS A 252 12.68 7.78 23.29
CA LYS A 252 13.42 8.55 24.30
C LYS A 252 12.76 8.46 25.66
N LEU A 253 11.46 8.69 25.75
CA LEU A 253 10.70 8.56 27.00
C LEU A 253 10.81 7.15 27.61
N ARG A 254 10.68 6.10 26.79
CA ARG A 254 10.85 4.70 27.26
C ARG A 254 12.32 4.38 27.62
N ALA A 255 13.29 5.02 26.96
CA ALA A 255 14.70 4.89 27.32
C ALA A 255 15.01 5.62 28.62
N GLU A 256 14.45 6.80 28.82
CA GLU A 256 14.55 7.57 30.08
C GLU A 256 13.84 6.88 31.23
N GLU A 257 12.65 6.30 31.03
CA GLU A 257 11.98 5.44 32.03
C GLU A 257 12.80 4.20 32.41
N LYS A 258 13.43 3.53 31.42
CA LYS A 258 14.32 2.41 31.67
C LYS A 258 15.61 2.83 32.35
N ALA A 259 16.16 4.00 32.05
CA ALA A 259 17.36 4.54 32.65
C ALA A 259 17.11 5.05 34.11
N ALA A 260 15.90 5.54 34.36
CA ALA A 260 15.50 5.96 35.70
C ALA A 260 15.49 4.80 36.71
N GLY A 261 15.32 3.56 36.26
CA GLY A 261 15.26 2.36 37.10
C GLY A 261 14.00 2.28 37.92
N PRO A 262 13.87 1.26 38.81
CA PRO A 262 12.71 1.12 39.66
C PRO A 262 12.58 2.32 40.63
N LYS A 263 11.35 2.78 40.85
CA LYS A 263 11.08 3.87 41.80
C LYS A 263 11.46 3.43 43.19
N THR A 264 12.13 4.28 43.96
CA THR A 264 12.63 3.95 45.31
C THR A 264 11.53 3.35 46.18
N GLY A 265 10.33 3.89 46.19
CA GLY A 265 9.21 3.35 46.97
C GLY A 265 8.71 1.96 46.51
N GLU A 266 8.91 1.58 45.25
CA GLU A 266 8.55 0.23 44.77
C GLU A 266 9.58 -0.80 45.23
N VAL A 267 10.85 -0.42 45.29
CA VAL A 267 11.93 -1.26 45.84
C VAL A 267 11.75 -1.45 47.36
N ASP A 268 11.44 -0.38 48.07
CA ASP A 268 11.22 -0.43 49.54
C ASP A 268 10.03 -1.34 49.89
N ALA A 269 8.92 -1.23 49.17
CA ALA A 269 7.76 -2.11 49.37
C ALA A 269 8.09 -3.61 49.12
N ILE A 270 8.96 -3.90 48.14
CA ILE A 270 9.43 -5.27 47.86
C ILE A 270 10.37 -5.75 48.98
N LEU A 271 11.22 -4.89 49.50
CA LEU A 271 12.11 -5.21 50.63
C LEU A 271 11.32 -5.49 51.93
N ASP A 272 10.28 -4.71 52.20
CA ASP A 272 9.37 -4.93 53.34
C ASP A 272 8.63 -6.28 53.21
N LYS A 273 8.22 -6.64 52.01
CA LYS A 273 7.61 -7.94 51.73
C LYS A 273 8.61 -9.10 51.93
N VAL A 274 9.87 -8.92 51.53
CA VAL A 274 10.93 -9.90 51.78
C VAL A 274 11.18 -10.05 53.29
N ALA A 275 11.20 -8.94 54.05
CA ALA A 275 11.42 -8.94 55.47
C ALA A 275 10.26 -9.64 56.24
N SER A 276 9.02 -9.45 55.79
CA SER A 276 7.84 -10.01 56.45
C SER A 276 7.50 -11.45 56.02
N SER A 277 7.73 -11.82 54.77
CA SER A 277 7.20 -13.06 54.15
C SER A 277 8.27 -13.91 53.47
N GLY A 278 9.54 -13.49 53.54
CA GLY A 278 10.68 -14.18 52.95
C GLY A 278 10.82 -14.01 51.43
N ILE A 279 12.01 -14.29 50.88
CA ILE A 279 12.34 -14.10 49.47
C ILE A 279 11.53 -15.00 48.50
N HIS A 280 10.99 -16.11 49.04
CA HIS A 280 10.17 -17.04 48.26
C HIS A 280 8.77 -16.50 47.96
N SER A 281 8.30 -15.47 48.68
CA SER A 281 7.02 -14.80 48.47
C SER A 281 7.02 -13.86 47.25
N LEU A 282 8.19 -13.58 46.67
CA LEU A 282 8.31 -12.65 45.54
C LEU A 282 7.84 -13.26 44.22
N THR A 283 7.02 -12.53 43.52
CA THR A 283 6.65 -12.82 42.14
C THR A 283 7.86 -12.66 41.17
N ALA A 284 7.78 -13.25 40.00
CA ALA A 284 8.82 -13.12 38.98
C ALA A 284 9.07 -11.65 38.55
N LYS A 285 8.04 -10.79 38.64
CA LYS A 285 8.14 -9.35 38.36
C LYS A 285 8.90 -8.63 39.46
N GLU A 286 8.56 -8.88 40.70
CA GLU A 286 9.23 -8.29 41.89
C GLU A 286 10.71 -8.69 41.98
N LYS A 287 11.06 -9.95 41.67
CA LYS A 287 12.46 -10.40 41.57
C LYS A 287 13.25 -9.63 40.50
N LYS A 288 12.67 -9.38 39.32
CA LYS A 288 13.32 -8.56 38.25
C LYS A 288 13.56 -7.12 38.71
N ILE A 289 12.61 -6.52 39.43
CA ILE A 289 12.72 -5.16 39.97
C ILE A 289 13.86 -5.07 41.00
N LEU A 290 13.96 -6.04 41.91
CA LEU A 290 15.00 -6.09 42.91
C LEU A 290 16.39 -6.31 42.30
N ASP A 291 16.52 -7.19 41.30
CA ASP A 291 17.74 -7.41 40.54
C ASP A 291 18.20 -6.14 39.79
N ALA A 292 17.27 -5.42 39.18
CA ALA A 292 17.55 -4.17 38.47
C ALA A 292 18.06 -3.08 39.44
N ALA A 293 17.42 -2.95 40.61
CA ALA A 293 17.85 -2.01 41.66
C ALA A 293 19.24 -2.35 42.22
N SER A 294 19.51 -3.65 42.47
CA SER A 294 20.81 -4.15 42.92
C SER A 294 21.94 -3.87 41.95
N ARG A 295 21.72 -4.07 40.66
CA ARG A 295 22.72 -3.76 39.59
C ARG A 295 23.03 -2.27 39.55
N LYS A 296 22.03 -1.39 39.67
CA LYS A 296 22.21 0.07 39.65
C LYS A 296 23.07 0.52 40.86
N LYS A 297 22.83 -0.05 42.04
CA LYS A 297 23.60 0.27 43.26
C LYS A 297 25.05 -0.21 43.21
N ARG A 298 25.38 -1.22 42.41
CA ARG A 298 26.76 -1.69 42.19
C ARG A 298 27.55 -0.87 41.17
N GLN A 299 26.87 -0.03 40.40
CA GLN A 299 27.49 0.82 39.36
C GLN A 299 27.62 2.29 39.78
N SER A 300 27.00 2.67 40.88
CA SER A 300 27.14 3.96 41.57
C SER A 300 28.18 3.85 42.70
#